data_88b0c882f7f2bcf7235603963dac3c40
#
_entry.id   88b0c882f7f2bcf7235603963dac3c40
#
_cell.length_a   1.000
_cell.length_b   1.000
_cell.length_c   1.000
_cell.angle_alpha   90.00
_cell.angle_beta   90.00
_cell.angle_gamma   90.00
#
_symmetry.space_group_name_H-M   'P 1'
#
loop_
_entity.id
_entity.type
_entity.pdbx_description
1 polymer ?
#
loop_
_entity_poly.entity_id
_entity_poly.type
_entity_poly.pdbx_seq_one_letter_code
_entity_poly.pdbx_strand_id
1 'polypeptide(L)'
;IPALKITRHNGTDFPGSLAVKLCPDFLKYIGKPEHIIAVTGTNGKTTVANMLNDVLTAEGKTVLSNRAGSNIISGVSTALLKGCGLLGRIRPEYDLAILEIDERSAPRIYPYVKPEHIVITNLFRDSIMRNAHPGYIADILTRSLPKESRLILNADDLISCTVAPENQRVYFGIDRLPTDVTECENLLNDMRICPRCAGKLRYEYRRYHHIGR
;
A
#
# COMPACT_ATOMS: atom_id res chain seq x y z
N ILE A 1 11.21 -26.06 12.19
CA ILE A 1 10.85 -25.25 13.32
C ILE A 1 9.55 -25.81 13.89
N PRO A 2 9.62 -26.76 14.85
CA PRO A 2 8.46 -27.53 15.31
C PRO A 2 7.39 -26.69 16.04
N ALA A 3 7.80 -25.67 16.79
CA ALA A 3 6.88 -24.83 17.57
C ALA A 3 5.91 -23.98 16.71
N LEU A 4 6.27 -23.66 15.45
CA LEU A 4 5.45 -22.87 14.54
C LEU A 4 4.30 -23.64 13.91
N LYS A 5 4.41 -24.97 13.80
CA LYS A 5 3.30 -25.83 13.32
C LYS A 5 2.14 -25.92 14.32
N ILE A 6 2.40 -25.68 15.60
CA ILE A 6 1.38 -25.76 16.67
C ILE A 6 0.51 -24.50 16.69
N THR A 7 1.02 -23.34 16.23
CA THR A 7 0.33 -22.05 16.35
C THR A 7 -0.42 -21.60 15.09
N ARG A 8 -0.40 -22.36 13.98
CA ARG A 8 -0.99 -21.99 12.66
C ARG A 8 -0.56 -20.60 12.14
N HIS A 9 0.52 -20.01 12.64
CA HIS A 9 1.06 -18.76 12.15
C HIS A 9 2.11 -19.02 11.07
N ASN A 10 2.05 -18.24 9.97
CA ASN A 10 3.14 -18.18 9.00
C ASN A 10 4.40 -17.71 9.74
N GLY A 11 5.49 -18.51 9.68
CA GLY A 11 6.73 -18.21 10.41
C GLY A 11 7.37 -16.86 10.10
N THR A 12 6.95 -16.25 9.00
CA THR A 12 7.41 -14.93 8.53
C THR A 12 6.85 -13.76 9.34
N ASP A 13 5.66 -13.90 9.97
CA ASP A 13 4.97 -12.80 10.67
C ASP A 13 5.00 -12.95 12.21
N PHE A 14 5.46 -14.11 12.71
CA PHE A 14 5.41 -14.42 14.12
C PHE A 14 6.14 -13.40 15.01
N PRO A 15 7.36 -12.93 14.68
CA PRO A 15 8.06 -11.99 15.55
C PRO A 15 7.31 -10.66 15.70
N GLY A 16 6.81 -10.10 14.60
CA GLY A 16 6.04 -8.85 14.63
C GLY A 16 4.68 -9.02 15.30
N SER A 17 4.01 -10.16 15.09
CA SER A 17 2.75 -10.47 15.77
C SER A 17 2.93 -10.54 17.29
N LEU A 18 3.99 -11.18 17.77
CA LEU A 18 4.33 -11.25 19.18
C LEU A 18 4.66 -9.85 19.73
N ALA A 19 5.49 -9.09 19.01
CA ALA A 19 5.87 -7.74 19.42
C ALA A 19 4.65 -6.82 19.58
N VAL A 20 3.73 -6.80 18.57
CA VAL A 20 2.50 -6.01 18.63
C VAL A 20 1.53 -6.50 19.70
N LYS A 21 1.49 -7.80 19.97
CA LYS A 21 0.66 -8.36 21.06
C LYS A 21 1.15 -7.92 22.43
N LEU A 22 2.46 -7.88 22.64
CA LEU A 22 3.07 -7.45 23.91
C LEU A 22 3.09 -5.92 24.05
N CYS A 23 3.25 -5.21 22.95
CA CYS A 23 3.27 -3.76 22.90
C CYS A 23 2.45 -3.28 21.68
N PRO A 24 1.16 -2.89 21.85
CA PRO A 24 0.30 -2.45 20.74
C PRO A 24 0.90 -1.31 19.92
N ASP A 25 1.68 -0.42 20.55
CA ASP A 25 2.38 0.72 19.94
C ASP A 25 3.83 0.39 19.56
N PHE A 26 4.16 -0.88 19.36
CA PHE A 26 5.53 -1.34 19.10
C PHE A 26 6.21 -0.54 17.97
N LEU A 27 5.48 -0.21 16.92
CA LEU A 27 5.99 0.59 15.80
C LEU A 27 6.49 1.98 16.21
N LYS A 28 6.08 2.50 17.37
CA LYS A 28 6.58 3.78 17.91
C LYS A 28 8.05 3.69 18.33
N TYR A 29 8.45 2.56 18.86
CA TYR A 29 9.73 2.39 19.54
C TYR A 29 10.82 1.75 18.68
N ILE A 30 10.43 0.98 17.66
CA ILE A 30 11.39 0.31 16.76
C ILE A 30 12.01 1.31 15.78
N GLY A 31 13.32 1.18 15.52
CA GLY A 31 14.05 1.98 14.52
C GLY A 31 13.51 1.79 13.12
N LYS A 32 13.65 2.81 12.31
CA LYS A 32 13.21 2.85 10.91
C LYS A 32 14.31 3.45 10.06
N PRO A 33 14.48 3.02 8.79
CA PRO A 33 15.31 3.75 7.83
C PRO A 33 14.81 5.19 7.68
N GLU A 34 15.72 6.08 7.33
CA GLU A 34 15.39 7.49 7.09
C GLU A 34 14.44 7.63 5.90
N HIS A 35 14.70 6.86 4.83
CA HIS A 35 13.89 6.87 3.63
C HIS A 35 12.94 5.68 3.59
N ILE A 36 11.66 5.95 3.40
CA ILE A 36 10.61 4.92 3.33
C ILE A 36 9.71 5.20 2.14
N ILE A 37 9.50 4.17 1.32
CA ILE A 37 8.49 4.13 0.27
C ILE A 37 7.42 3.14 0.70
N ALA A 38 6.15 3.55 0.73
CA ALA A 38 5.04 2.64 0.96
C ALA A 38 4.30 2.35 -0.35
N VAL A 39 3.80 1.13 -0.48
CA VAL A 39 2.93 0.71 -1.59
C VAL A 39 1.63 0.19 -1.01
N THR A 40 0.52 0.75 -1.45
CA THR A 40 -0.83 0.37 -1.03
C THR A 40 -1.78 0.32 -2.24
N GLY A 41 -3.01 -0.12 -2.03
CA GLY A 41 -4.02 -0.26 -3.08
C GLY A 41 -4.55 -1.70 -3.16
N THR A 42 -5.65 -1.93 -3.86
CA THR A 42 -6.34 -3.23 -3.86
C THR A 42 -5.53 -4.30 -4.59
N ASN A 43 -5.11 -4.03 -5.83
CA ASN A 43 -4.40 -4.97 -6.67
C ASN A 43 -3.01 -4.46 -7.05
N GLY A 44 -2.05 -5.39 -7.24
CA GLY A 44 -0.72 -5.07 -7.74
C GLY A 44 0.27 -4.53 -6.70
N LYS A 45 -0.10 -4.40 -5.43
CA LYS A 45 0.79 -3.94 -4.34
C LYS A 45 2.12 -4.70 -4.32
N THR A 46 2.03 -6.02 -4.20
CA THR A 46 3.20 -6.91 -4.11
C THR A 46 4.08 -6.82 -5.36
N THR A 47 3.45 -6.76 -6.53
CA THR A 47 4.19 -6.63 -7.80
C THR A 47 4.98 -5.32 -7.83
N VAL A 48 4.32 -4.19 -7.54
CA VAL A 48 4.97 -2.87 -7.55
C VAL A 48 6.05 -2.77 -6.47
N ALA A 49 5.78 -3.25 -5.25
CA ALA A 49 6.77 -3.26 -4.18
C ALA A 49 8.00 -4.09 -4.54
N ASN A 50 7.79 -5.26 -5.16
CA ASN A 50 8.89 -6.11 -5.63
C ASN A 50 9.69 -5.46 -6.78
N MET A 51 9.01 -4.85 -7.76
CA MET A 51 9.68 -4.13 -8.85
C MET A 51 10.56 -2.99 -8.31
N LEU A 52 10.03 -2.17 -7.40
CA LEU A 52 10.80 -1.11 -6.75
C LEU A 52 12.02 -1.67 -6.00
N ASN A 53 11.82 -2.74 -5.24
CA ASN A 53 12.90 -3.40 -4.52
C ASN A 53 13.98 -3.90 -5.48
N ASP A 54 13.60 -4.57 -6.56
CA ASP A 54 14.54 -5.17 -7.50
C ASP A 54 15.32 -4.08 -8.29
N VAL A 55 14.64 -3.01 -8.69
CA VAL A 55 15.28 -1.86 -9.37
C VAL A 55 16.27 -1.16 -8.45
N LEU A 56 15.88 -0.80 -7.22
CA LEU A 56 16.75 -0.10 -6.29
C LEU A 56 17.94 -0.97 -5.83
N THR A 57 17.71 -2.28 -5.69
CA THR A 57 18.79 -3.23 -5.41
C THR A 57 19.78 -3.31 -6.58
N ALA A 58 19.29 -3.31 -7.82
CA ALA A 58 20.14 -3.27 -9.02
C ALA A 58 20.96 -1.98 -9.12
N GLU A 59 20.44 -0.86 -8.60
CA GLU A 59 21.14 0.41 -8.44
C GLU A 59 22.12 0.44 -7.24
N GLY A 60 22.33 -0.69 -6.58
CA GLY A 60 23.28 -0.84 -5.46
C GLY A 60 22.75 -0.42 -4.10
N LYS A 61 21.43 -0.21 -3.94
CA LYS A 61 20.82 0.13 -2.65
C LYS A 61 20.53 -1.11 -1.82
N THR A 62 20.78 -1.02 -0.52
CA THR A 62 20.36 -2.05 0.43
C THR A 62 18.95 -1.73 0.94
N VAL A 63 17.99 -2.53 0.50
CA VAL A 63 16.56 -2.28 0.73
C VAL A 63 16.01 -3.19 1.82
N LEU A 64 15.40 -2.60 2.85
CA LEU A 64 14.57 -3.32 3.81
C LEU A 64 13.15 -3.46 3.26
N SER A 65 12.59 -4.69 3.26
CA SER A 65 11.22 -4.87 2.78
C SER A 65 10.47 -5.95 3.57
N ASN A 66 9.14 -5.89 3.53
CA ASN A 66 8.27 -6.95 4.06
C ASN A 66 7.85 -7.97 2.98
N ARG A 67 8.63 -8.10 1.89
CA ARG A 67 8.39 -9.02 0.75
C ARG A 67 8.13 -10.47 1.20
N ALA A 68 8.81 -10.93 2.23
CA ALA A 68 8.69 -12.30 2.75
C ALA A 68 7.58 -12.45 3.82
N GLY A 69 6.87 -11.40 4.15
CA GLY A 69 5.84 -11.34 5.19
C GLY A 69 4.50 -10.84 4.68
N SER A 70 3.63 -10.48 5.62
CA SER A 70 2.33 -9.88 5.30
C SER A 70 2.41 -8.35 5.21
N ASN A 71 1.40 -7.77 4.58
CA ASN A 71 1.22 -6.32 4.43
C ASN A 71 0.42 -5.65 5.56
N ILE A 72 0.13 -6.41 6.63
CA ILE A 72 -0.49 -5.89 7.84
C ILE A 72 0.56 -5.52 8.89
N ILE A 73 0.11 -4.97 10.01
CA ILE A 73 1.00 -4.45 11.06
C ILE A 73 2.04 -5.49 11.55
N SER A 74 1.69 -6.77 11.62
CA SER A 74 2.63 -7.83 12.04
C SER A 74 3.77 -8.04 11.05
N GLY A 75 3.48 -8.00 9.75
CA GLY A 75 4.48 -8.15 8.70
C GLY A 75 5.42 -6.93 8.63
N VAL A 76 4.87 -5.72 8.70
CA VAL A 76 5.66 -4.48 8.77
C VAL A 76 6.55 -4.48 10.01
N SER A 77 6.00 -4.86 11.20
CA SER A 77 6.78 -4.96 12.43
C SER A 77 7.89 -6.01 12.33
N THR A 78 7.62 -7.15 11.68
CA THR A 78 8.64 -8.19 11.46
C THR A 78 9.76 -7.69 10.55
N ALA A 79 9.45 -6.96 9.48
CA ALA A 79 10.45 -6.40 8.59
C ALA A 79 11.36 -5.41 9.34
N LEU A 80 10.78 -4.49 10.09
CA LEU A 80 11.54 -3.53 10.89
C LEU A 80 12.39 -4.21 11.98
N LEU A 81 11.86 -5.25 12.67
CA LEU A 81 12.63 -6.05 13.60
C LEU A 81 13.86 -6.69 12.96
N LYS A 82 13.69 -7.26 11.76
CA LYS A 82 14.80 -7.85 11.00
C LYS A 82 15.84 -6.80 10.56
N GLY A 83 15.39 -5.57 10.32
CA GLY A 83 16.25 -4.44 9.96
C GLY A 83 17.00 -3.84 11.14
N CYS A 84 16.60 -4.14 12.39
CA CYS A 84 17.21 -3.58 13.57
C CYS A 84 18.26 -4.51 14.20
N GLY A 85 19.22 -3.89 14.93
CA GLY A 85 20.13 -4.58 15.85
C GLY A 85 19.47 -4.82 17.21
N LEU A 86 20.26 -5.37 18.17
CA LEU A 86 19.80 -5.76 19.49
C LEU A 86 19.16 -4.61 20.31
N LEU A 87 19.57 -3.37 20.08
CA LEU A 87 19.03 -2.19 20.76
C LEU A 87 17.80 -1.58 20.05
N GLY A 88 17.22 -2.28 19.09
CA GLY A 88 16.06 -1.77 18.33
C GLY A 88 16.36 -0.61 17.38
N ARG A 89 17.63 -0.28 17.16
CA ARG A 89 18.06 0.73 16.19
C ARG A 89 18.22 0.08 14.81
N ILE A 90 17.79 0.78 13.77
CA ILE A 90 18.00 0.32 12.40
C ILE A 90 19.49 0.13 12.12
N ARG A 91 19.84 -0.94 11.43
CA ARG A 91 21.22 -1.21 11.02
C ARG A 91 21.62 -0.26 9.90
N PRO A 92 22.83 0.31 9.95
CA PRO A 92 23.27 1.37 9.03
C PRO A 92 23.43 0.90 7.58
N GLU A 93 23.46 -0.41 7.33
CA GLU A 93 23.53 -0.95 5.98
C GLU A 93 22.27 -0.71 5.15
N TYR A 94 21.11 -0.42 5.77
CA TYR A 94 19.89 -0.17 5.02
C TYR A 94 19.79 1.29 4.59
N ASP A 95 19.81 1.53 3.28
CA ASP A 95 19.61 2.85 2.67
C ASP A 95 18.16 3.30 2.81
N LEU A 96 17.20 2.37 2.63
CA LEU A 96 15.76 2.68 2.65
C LEU A 96 14.91 1.45 2.98
N ALA A 97 13.62 1.70 3.21
CA ALA A 97 12.62 0.64 3.27
C ALA A 97 11.58 0.78 2.15
N ILE A 98 11.15 -0.37 1.60
CA ILE A 98 9.95 -0.49 0.77
C ILE A 98 8.96 -1.35 1.51
N LEU A 99 7.82 -0.76 1.89
CA LEU A 99 6.80 -1.41 2.70
C LEU A 99 5.49 -1.54 1.93
N GLU A 100 5.06 -2.78 1.69
CA GLU A 100 3.71 -3.05 1.27
C GLU A 100 2.78 -2.91 2.48
N ILE A 101 1.73 -2.07 2.38
CA ILE A 101 0.81 -1.78 3.47
C ILE A 101 -0.62 -1.98 3.00
N ASP A 102 -1.34 -2.88 3.70
CA ASP A 102 -2.77 -3.08 3.51
C ASP A 102 -3.55 -1.83 3.93
N GLU A 103 -4.56 -1.45 3.16
CA GLU A 103 -5.32 -0.22 3.31
C GLU A 103 -6.01 -0.12 4.67
N ARG A 104 -6.51 -1.25 5.19
CA ARG A 104 -7.19 -1.33 6.49
C ARG A 104 -6.21 -1.30 7.67
N SER A 105 -4.95 -1.65 7.40
CA SER A 105 -3.86 -1.55 8.38
C SER A 105 -3.28 -0.15 8.47
N ALA A 106 -3.55 0.71 7.50
CA ALA A 106 -3.05 2.08 7.39
C ALA A 106 -3.24 2.90 8.70
N PRO A 107 -4.42 2.92 9.37
CA PRO A 107 -4.64 3.68 10.60
C PRO A 107 -3.73 3.25 11.76
N ARG A 108 -3.23 2.02 11.75
CA ARG A 108 -2.38 1.47 12.82
C ARG A 108 -0.89 1.61 12.50
N ILE A 109 -0.53 1.81 11.24
CA ILE A 109 0.86 1.84 10.78
C ILE A 109 1.33 3.28 10.59
N TYR A 110 0.62 4.10 9.84
CA TYR A 110 1.05 5.45 9.48
C TYR A 110 1.22 6.45 10.64
N PRO A 111 0.58 6.31 11.81
CA PRO A 111 0.92 7.14 12.95
C PRO A 111 2.39 7.03 13.40
N TYR A 112 3.02 5.88 13.10
CA TYR A 112 4.38 5.55 13.54
C TYR A 112 5.38 5.37 12.39
N VAL A 113 4.90 5.08 11.19
CA VAL A 113 5.70 4.92 9.98
C VAL A 113 5.29 6.01 9.00
N LYS A 114 6.20 6.92 8.69
CA LYS A 114 5.95 8.10 7.86
C LYS A 114 6.75 8.01 6.56
N PRO A 115 6.20 7.38 5.51
CA PRO A 115 6.88 7.29 4.23
C PRO A 115 7.00 8.66 3.57
N GLU A 116 8.12 8.91 2.90
CA GLU A 116 8.28 10.09 2.03
C GLU A 116 7.39 9.98 0.79
N HIS A 117 7.27 8.76 0.25
CA HIS A 117 6.49 8.46 -0.94
C HIS A 117 5.50 7.34 -0.68
N ILE A 118 4.28 7.51 -1.16
CA ILE A 118 3.22 6.50 -1.06
C ILE A 118 2.64 6.26 -2.44
N VAL A 119 2.84 5.05 -2.96
CA VAL A 119 2.26 4.60 -4.23
C VAL A 119 0.90 3.99 -3.95
N ILE A 120 -0.14 4.49 -4.61
CA ILE A 120 -1.48 3.90 -4.60
C ILE A 120 -1.74 3.32 -5.98
N THR A 121 -1.76 1.99 -6.07
CA THR A 121 -1.86 1.29 -7.34
C THR A 121 -3.24 1.40 -7.97
N ASN A 122 -4.28 1.11 -7.21
CA ASN A 122 -5.70 1.24 -7.55
C ASN A 122 -6.58 0.92 -6.34
N LEU A 123 -7.83 1.36 -6.38
CA LEU A 123 -8.83 1.08 -5.34
C LEU A 123 -10.07 0.45 -5.96
N PHE A 124 -10.29 -0.83 -5.71
CA PHE A 124 -11.43 -1.61 -6.16
C PHE A 124 -12.32 -2.05 -5.02
N ARG A 125 -13.51 -2.51 -5.34
CA ARG A 125 -14.25 -3.37 -4.42
C ARG A 125 -13.41 -4.62 -4.16
N ASP A 126 -13.04 -4.82 -2.93
CA ASP A 126 -12.50 -6.08 -2.48
C ASP A 126 -13.61 -7.14 -2.52
N SER A 127 -13.23 -8.41 -2.57
CA SER A 127 -14.16 -9.54 -2.74
C SER A 127 -15.39 -9.42 -1.81
N ILE A 128 -16.52 -10.00 -2.23
CA ILE A 128 -17.84 -9.99 -1.57
C ILE A 128 -17.77 -10.27 -0.05
N MET A 129 -16.79 -11.04 0.40
CA MET A 129 -16.61 -11.38 1.82
C MET A 129 -15.89 -10.29 2.65
N ARG A 130 -15.23 -9.31 2.03
CA ARG A 130 -14.53 -8.22 2.73
C ARG A 130 -15.21 -6.86 2.59
N ASN A 131 -16.28 -6.79 1.82
CA ASN A 131 -17.28 -5.71 1.68
C ASN A 131 -16.86 -4.31 2.10
N ALA A 132 -15.82 -3.76 1.50
CA ALA A 132 -15.61 -2.33 1.62
C ALA A 132 -15.89 -1.67 0.27
N HIS A 133 -16.82 -0.75 0.26
CA HIS A 133 -17.02 0.15 -0.86
C HIS A 133 -15.69 0.90 -1.11
N PRO A 134 -15.23 1.06 -2.36
CA PRO A 134 -13.96 1.74 -2.65
C PRO A 134 -13.85 3.13 -2.00
N GLY A 135 -14.97 3.86 -1.90
CA GLY A 135 -15.03 5.14 -1.19
C GLY A 135 -14.69 5.03 0.30
N TYR A 136 -15.11 3.95 0.98
CA TYR A 136 -14.74 3.72 2.38
C TYR A 136 -13.23 3.48 2.55
N ILE A 137 -12.61 2.74 1.62
CA ILE A 137 -11.16 2.54 1.62
C ILE A 137 -10.42 3.85 1.33
N ALA A 138 -10.91 4.65 0.38
CA ALA A 138 -10.37 5.98 0.10
C ALA A 138 -10.44 6.90 1.32
N ASP A 139 -11.55 6.83 2.09
CA ASP A 139 -11.70 7.59 3.35
C ASP A 139 -10.72 7.12 4.44
N ILE A 140 -10.54 5.80 4.61
CA ILE A 140 -9.55 5.26 5.54
C ILE A 140 -8.16 5.80 5.21
N LEU A 141 -7.75 5.70 3.95
CA LEU A 141 -6.45 6.20 3.50
C LEU A 141 -6.36 7.71 3.70
N THR A 142 -7.37 8.48 3.28
CA THR A 142 -7.38 9.95 3.42
C THR A 142 -7.16 10.41 4.86
N ARG A 143 -7.75 9.71 5.83
CA ARG A 143 -7.61 10.05 7.25
C ARG A 143 -6.32 9.54 7.88
N SER A 144 -5.66 8.57 7.27
CA SER A 144 -4.51 7.87 7.85
C SER A 144 -3.18 8.30 7.27
N LEU A 145 -3.15 8.74 6.00
CA LEU A 145 -1.91 9.08 5.32
C LEU A 145 -1.23 10.31 5.95
N PRO A 146 0.09 10.27 6.17
CA PRO A 146 0.83 11.43 6.65
C PRO A 146 0.73 12.58 5.63
N LYS A 147 0.45 13.79 6.11
CA LYS A 147 0.26 14.97 5.25
C LYS A 147 1.52 15.36 4.48
N GLU A 148 2.67 15.08 5.07
CA GLU A 148 3.99 15.32 4.50
C GLU A 148 4.38 14.38 3.37
N SER A 149 3.72 13.22 3.27
CA SER A 149 4.02 12.23 2.23
C SER A 149 3.59 12.70 0.85
N ARG A 150 4.45 12.49 -0.16
CA ARG A 150 4.09 12.66 -1.56
C ARG A 150 3.39 11.42 -2.08
N LEU A 151 2.21 11.60 -2.68
CA LEU A 151 1.43 10.50 -3.26
C LEU A 151 1.80 10.29 -4.72
N ILE A 152 1.92 9.03 -5.12
CA ILE A 152 2.11 8.58 -6.50
C ILE A 152 0.86 7.80 -6.87
N LEU A 153 -0.04 8.42 -7.64
CA LEU A 153 -1.41 7.96 -7.86
C LEU A 153 -1.61 7.46 -9.28
N ASN A 154 -2.42 6.42 -9.43
CA ASN A 154 -2.86 5.95 -10.74
C ASN A 154 -3.90 6.93 -11.31
N ALA A 155 -3.54 7.64 -12.38
CA ALA A 155 -4.42 8.60 -13.07
C ALA A 155 -5.62 7.92 -13.75
N ASP A 156 -5.49 6.65 -14.11
CA ASP A 156 -6.56 5.87 -14.73
C ASP A 156 -7.59 5.38 -13.70
N ASP A 157 -7.35 5.60 -12.39
CA ASP A 157 -8.24 5.28 -11.28
C ASP A 157 -8.73 6.54 -10.58
N LEU A 158 -9.93 6.97 -10.91
CA LEU A 158 -10.55 8.15 -10.30
C LEU A 158 -10.70 8.07 -8.79
N ILE A 159 -10.87 6.86 -8.22
CA ILE A 159 -11.02 6.68 -6.78
C ILE A 159 -9.69 6.96 -6.09
N SER A 160 -8.59 6.40 -6.59
CA SER A 160 -7.24 6.70 -6.09
C SER A 160 -6.93 8.20 -6.16
N CYS A 161 -7.36 8.87 -7.21
CA CYS A 161 -7.17 10.31 -7.40
C CYS A 161 -7.90 11.18 -6.34
N THR A 162 -8.89 10.64 -5.63
CA THR A 162 -9.62 11.38 -4.56
C THR A 162 -8.95 11.29 -3.20
N VAL A 163 -8.02 10.35 -3.02
CA VAL A 163 -7.37 10.10 -1.72
C VAL A 163 -6.53 11.30 -1.29
N ALA A 164 -6.68 11.71 -0.03
CA ALA A 164 -5.89 12.73 0.65
C ALA A 164 -5.57 13.96 -0.23
N PRO A 165 -6.58 14.77 -0.61
CA PRO A 165 -6.45 15.83 -1.62
C PRO A 165 -5.46 16.93 -1.24
N GLU A 166 -5.12 17.07 0.03
CA GLU A 166 -4.17 18.05 0.56
C GLU A 166 -2.70 17.65 0.36
N ASN A 167 -2.41 16.38 0.10
CA ASN A 167 -1.04 15.91 -0.08
C ASN A 167 -0.48 16.33 -1.44
N GLN A 168 0.83 16.59 -1.50
CA GLN A 168 1.55 16.68 -2.77
C GLN A 168 1.40 15.38 -3.54
N ARG A 169 1.23 15.47 -4.86
CA ARG A 169 0.98 14.29 -5.68
C ARG A 169 1.57 14.37 -7.06
N VAL A 170 1.91 13.21 -7.59
CA VAL A 170 2.24 12.96 -8.99
C VAL A 170 1.37 11.80 -9.48
N TYR A 171 1.27 11.67 -10.79
CA TYR A 171 0.39 10.69 -11.40
C TYR A 171 1.17 9.81 -12.36
N PHE A 172 0.79 8.53 -12.41
CA PHE A 172 1.16 7.61 -13.48
C PHE A 172 -0.10 7.09 -14.14
N GLY A 173 0.02 6.63 -15.36
CA GLY A 173 -1.08 6.04 -16.13
C GLY A 173 -0.53 5.35 -17.35
N ILE A 174 -1.38 4.64 -18.08
CA ILE A 174 -1.02 3.91 -19.28
C ILE A 174 -1.92 4.41 -20.42
N ASP A 175 -1.34 4.84 -21.51
CA ASP A 175 -2.08 5.22 -22.72
C ASP A 175 -2.94 4.06 -23.25
N ARG A 176 -3.89 4.41 -24.11
CA ARG A 176 -4.85 3.46 -24.67
C ARG A 176 -4.15 2.26 -25.30
N LEU A 177 -4.60 1.06 -24.91
CA LEU A 177 -4.17 -0.21 -25.49
C LEU A 177 -5.16 -0.72 -26.52
N PRO A 178 -4.72 -1.57 -27.48
CA PRO A 178 -5.65 -2.17 -28.47
C PRO A 178 -6.78 -3.00 -27.86
N THR A 179 -6.59 -3.49 -26.62
CA THR A 179 -7.57 -4.30 -25.88
C THR A 179 -8.54 -3.46 -25.06
N ASP A 180 -8.37 -2.14 -24.99
CA ASP A 180 -9.25 -1.26 -24.22
C ASP A 180 -10.57 -1.07 -24.98
N VAL A 181 -11.67 -1.07 -24.22
CA VAL A 181 -13.04 -0.93 -24.73
C VAL A 181 -13.62 0.42 -24.38
N THR A 182 -14.68 0.85 -25.07
CA THR A 182 -15.37 2.13 -24.78
C THR A 182 -16.51 1.97 -23.79
N GLU A 183 -17.09 0.76 -23.70
CA GLU A 183 -18.23 0.47 -22.84
C GLU A 183 -17.84 -0.42 -21.68
N CYS A 184 -18.60 -0.36 -20.59
CA CYS A 184 -18.39 -1.23 -19.44
C CYS A 184 -19.02 -2.59 -19.68
N GLU A 185 -18.22 -3.61 -19.89
CA GLU A 185 -18.66 -5.01 -20.06
C GLU A 185 -18.94 -5.72 -18.72
N ASN A 186 -18.62 -5.08 -17.59
CA ASN A 186 -18.81 -5.68 -16.27
C ASN A 186 -20.24 -5.49 -15.74
N LEU A 187 -20.73 -6.46 -14.99
CA LEU A 187 -22.04 -6.45 -14.34
C LEU A 187 -22.24 -5.22 -13.41
N LEU A 188 -21.16 -4.72 -12.83
CA LEU A 188 -21.16 -3.55 -11.94
C LEU A 188 -20.33 -2.43 -12.57
N ASN A 189 -20.97 -1.30 -12.78
CA ASN A 189 -20.29 -0.06 -13.16
C ASN A 189 -20.20 0.85 -11.93
N ASP A 190 -19.08 0.73 -11.21
CA ASP A 190 -18.89 1.40 -9.93
C ASP A 190 -18.72 2.93 -10.04
N MET A 191 -18.34 3.44 -11.22
CA MET A 191 -18.06 4.85 -11.43
C MET A 191 -18.81 5.41 -12.63
N ARG A 192 -20.03 5.89 -12.38
CA ARG A 192 -20.86 6.60 -13.38
C ARG A 192 -20.86 8.10 -13.16
N ILE A 193 -20.50 8.54 -11.98
CA ILE A 193 -20.63 9.92 -11.52
C ILE A 193 -19.28 10.36 -10.93
N CYS A 194 -18.86 11.56 -11.26
CA CYS A 194 -17.64 12.16 -10.73
C CYS A 194 -17.74 12.30 -9.20
N PRO A 195 -16.77 11.79 -8.43
CA PRO A 195 -16.80 11.90 -6.98
C PRO A 195 -16.62 13.33 -6.45
N ARG A 196 -16.18 14.26 -7.31
CA ARG A 196 -15.99 15.67 -6.94
C ARG A 196 -17.20 16.55 -7.23
N CYS A 197 -17.81 16.41 -8.42
CA CYS A 197 -18.85 17.34 -8.88
C CYS A 197 -20.19 16.67 -9.18
N ALA A 198 -20.33 15.35 -8.92
CA ALA A 198 -21.50 14.55 -9.25
C ALA A 198 -21.92 14.57 -10.74
N GLY A 199 -21.10 15.12 -11.63
CA GLY A 199 -21.33 15.11 -13.06
C GLY A 199 -21.19 13.69 -13.63
N LYS A 200 -21.93 13.42 -14.71
CA LYS A 200 -21.86 12.13 -15.42
C LYS A 200 -20.50 11.97 -16.07
N LEU A 201 -19.83 10.84 -15.79
CA LEU A 201 -18.56 10.48 -16.41
C LEU A 201 -18.78 9.95 -17.83
N ARG A 202 -17.87 10.35 -18.72
CA ARG A 202 -17.70 9.78 -20.06
C ARG A 202 -16.28 9.25 -20.14
N TYR A 203 -16.12 8.01 -20.60
CA TYR A 203 -14.82 7.37 -20.77
C TYR A 203 -14.45 7.37 -22.25
N GLU A 204 -13.23 7.75 -22.56
CA GLU A 204 -12.63 7.56 -23.88
C GLU A 204 -12.28 6.09 -24.11
N TYR A 205 -11.81 5.44 -23.03
CA TYR A 205 -11.57 4.00 -23.02
C TYR A 205 -11.64 3.46 -21.57
N ARG A 206 -11.90 2.16 -21.47
CA ARG A 206 -11.88 1.39 -20.22
C ARG A 206 -10.98 0.17 -20.40
N ARG A 207 -10.23 -0.14 -19.38
CA ARG A 207 -9.31 -1.28 -19.37
C ARG A 207 -9.82 -2.41 -18.50
N TYR A 208 -10.23 -2.08 -17.30
CA TYR A 208 -10.73 -3.04 -16.34
C TYR A 208 -11.63 -2.33 -15.33
N HIS A 209 -12.88 -2.73 -15.21
CA HIS A 209 -13.89 -2.08 -14.37
C HIS A 209 -13.97 -0.55 -14.59
N HIS A 210 -13.60 0.25 -13.59
CA HIS A 210 -13.58 1.70 -13.66
C HIS A 210 -12.21 2.28 -14.01
N ILE A 211 -11.21 1.44 -14.18
CA ILE A 211 -9.89 1.87 -14.66
C ILE A 211 -9.99 2.25 -16.13
N GLY A 212 -9.64 3.48 -16.43
CA GLY A 212 -9.71 4.03 -17.79
C GLY A 212 -9.61 5.56 -17.78
N ARG A 213 -9.83 6.16 -18.91
CA ARG A 213 -9.67 7.60 -19.10
C ARG A 213 -10.89 8.23 -19.75
#